data_c4d8b5c3555f0484111b4db6ffeaabaa
#
_entry.id   c4d8b5c3555f0484111b4db6ffeaabaa
#
_cell.length_a   1.000
_cell.length_b   1.000
_cell.length_c   1.000
_cell.angle_alpha   90.00
_cell.angle_beta   90.00
_cell.angle_gamma   90.00
#
_symmetry.space_group_name_H-M   'P 1'
#
loop_
_entity.id
_entity.type
_entity.pdbx_description
1 polymer ?
#
loop_
_entity_poly.entity_id
_entity_poly.type
_entity_poly.pdbx_seq_one_letter_code
_entity_poly.pdbx_strand_id
1 'polypeptide(L)'
;MAIPVIMPRQGQSVESCVITEWKKKVGDQVHVGDVLFSYETDKSTFEEAAKADGTLLAVFYNAEDDVPVLLNVAVIGQPGESYAEFAPDGAAPAKAEQAAEPAAVEAAKPAAQATAARAEGVSPRARAAAEQLGVNPANAAPTGPHGRVIERDVLTLAQESRTGSGLGGRVTPADATSQAVITTPAAQELAAPTGLDYDEVKMPNLRRVIAKTMHESLSEMAQLTHNTSFDATRILAFRERIKSAPEGMELPKITINDIILFAASRVLMKHEALNAHCLGDKIRFFHHAHLGIAVDTPRGLLVPTLFNADTKSLGQIALESKQLSKAAQEGSINPDLLQGGTFTISNVGVYGVESFTPVINPPQVALLGVCCITERVRTVNGQITTYPAMGLSLTYDHRAVDGAPASRFLKDLVTALEQFDLLLIG
;
A
#
# COMPACT_ATOMS: atom_id res chain seq x y z
N MET A 1 -16.73 40.02 -15.09
CA MET A 1 -17.16 39.20 -13.92
C MET A 1 -16.14 38.10 -13.70
N ALA A 2 -15.63 37.99 -12.48
CA ALA A 2 -14.69 36.94 -12.12
C ALA A 2 -15.35 35.54 -12.23
N ILE A 3 -14.65 34.58 -12.83
CA ILE A 3 -15.15 33.24 -13.11
C ILE A 3 -14.26 32.25 -12.34
N PRO A 4 -14.84 31.43 -11.45
CA PRO A 4 -14.07 30.43 -10.74
C PRO A 4 -13.64 29.28 -11.63
N VAL A 5 -12.43 28.79 -11.45
CA VAL A 5 -11.92 27.53 -12.01
C VAL A 5 -12.05 26.49 -10.92
N ILE A 6 -12.85 25.47 -11.15
CA ILE A 6 -13.12 24.40 -10.18
C ILE A 6 -12.26 23.16 -10.50
N MET A 7 -11.86 22.40 -9.45
CA MET A 7 -11.20 21.13 -9.64
C MET A 7 -12.16 20.15 -10.34
N PRO A 8 -11.82 19.65 -11.56
CA PRO A 8 -12.74 18.81 -12.31
C PRO A 8 -12.88 17.43 -11.67
N ARG A 9 -14.05 16.83 -11.83
CA ARG A 9 -14.32 15.46 -11.39
C ARG A 9 -14.20 14.52 -12.59
N GLN A 10 -13.15 13.73 -12.61
CA GLN A 10 -12.88 12.71 -13.66
C GLN A 10 -13.29 11.32 -13.16
N GLY A 11 -14.57 10.96 -13.35
CA GLY A 11 -15.17 9.71 -12.88
C GLY A 11 -15.98 9.85 -11.59
N GLN A 12 -16.86 8.87 -11.32
CA GLN A 12 -17.78 8.95 -10.17
C GLN A 12 -17.09 8.70 -8.82
N SER A 13 -15.93 8.07 -8.82
CA SER A 13 -15.20 7.64 -7.63
C SER A 13 -14.04 8.54 -7.23
N VAL A 14 -13.76 9.61 -7.99
CA VAL A 14 -12.68 10.55 -7.65
C VAL A 14 -13.18 11.53 -6.60
N GLU A 15 -12.58 11.54 -5.42
CA GLU A 15 -12.90 12.44 -4.30
C GLU A 15 -11.96 13.64 -4.24
N SER A 16 -10.69 13.46 -4.64
CA SER A 16 -9.68 14.52 -4.69
C SER A 16 -8.69 14.32 -5.84
N CYS A 17 -8.00 15.40 -6.23
CA CYS A 17 -6.95 15.41 -7.24
C CYS A 17 -5.76 16.20 -6.74
N VAL A 18 -4.54 15.77 -7.09
CA VAL A 18 -3.31 16.50 -6.75
C VAL A 18 -2.89 17.38 -7.92
N ILE A 19 -2.71 18.68 -7.69
CA ILE A 19 -2.17 19.59 -8.68
C ILE A 19 -0.69 19.26 -8.87
N THR A 20 -0.29 18.84 -10.08
CA THR A 20 1.11 18.49 -10.35
C THR A 20 1.94 19.70 -10.73
N GLU A 21 1.39 20.58 -11.56
CA GLU A 21 2.09 21.77 -12.04
C GLU A 21 1.11 22.85 -12.48
N TRP A 22 1.40 24.10 -12.13
CA TRP A 22 0.76 25.28 -12.70
C TRP A 22 1.50 25.75 -13.93
N LYS A 23 0.80 25.80 -15.08
CA LYS A 23 1.37 26.28 -16.36
C LYS A 23 1.25 27.80 -16.52
N LYS A 24 0.34 28.43 -15.75
CA LYS A 24 0.11 29.89 -15.72
C LYS A 24 0.28 30.41 -14.28
N LYS A 25 0.73 31.64 -14.16
CA LYS A 25 0.94 32.32 -12.87
C LYS A 25 -0.12 33.38 -12.63
N VAL A 26 -0.34 33.77 -11.38
CA VAL A 26 -1.20 34.90 -11.01
C VAL A 26 -0.71 36.15 -11.74
N GLY A 27 -1.62 36.80 -12.46
CA GLY A 27 -1.33 37.96 -13.31
C GLY A 27 -1.18 37.63 -14.82
N ASP A 28 -1.04 36.38 -15.21
CA ASP A 28 -0.94 35.99 -16.62
C ASP A 28 -2.30 36.15 -17.34
N GLN A 29 -2.24 36.62 -18.60
CA GLN A 29 -3.40 36.55 -19.48
C GLN A 29 -3.63 35.12 -19.98
N VAL A 30 -4.88 34.69 -19.95
CA VAL A 30 -5.32 33.39 -20.39
C VAL A 30 -6.46 33.50 -21.41
N HIS A 31 -6.44 32.64 -22.40
CA HIS A 31 -7.48 32.52 -23.42
C HIS A 31 -8.20 31.17 -23.29
N VAL A 32 -9.43 31.14 -23.77
CA VAL A 32 -10.19 29.87 -23.79
C VAL A 32 -9.38 28.79 -24.51
N GLY A 33 -9.14 27.67 -23.82
CA GLY A 33 -8.33 26.56 -24.31
C GLY A 33 -6.87 26.54 -23.84
N ASP A 34 -6.37 27.61 -23.20
CA ASP A 34 -5.05 27.61 -22.59
C ASP A 34 -5.01 26.65 -21.41
N VAL A 35 -3.99 25.79 -21.32
CA VAL A 35 -3.78 24.92 -20.16
C VAL A 35 -3.37 25.75 -18.96
N LEU A 36 -4.16 25.69 -17.88
CA LEU A 36 -3.92 26.39 -16.63
C LEU A 36 -3.00 25.61 -15.70
N PHE A 37 -3.34 24.36 -15.48
CA PHE A 37 -2.58 23.44 -14.62
C PHE A 37 -2.78 22.00 -15.04
N SER A 38 -1.81 21.16 -14.67
CA SER A 38 -1.90 19.72 -14.77
C SER A 38 -2.25 19.17 -13.39
N TYR A 39 -3.12 18.16 -13.35
CA TYR A 39 -3.51 17.48 -12.12
C TYR A 39 -3.54 15.98 -12.30
N GLU A 40 -3.31 15.27 -11.22
CA GLU A 40 -3.26 13.81 -11.19
C GLU A 40 -4.35 13.27 -10.27
N THR A 41 -5.09 12.30 -10.78
CA THR A 41 -5.98 11.45 -9.99
C THR A 41 -5.21 10.21 -9.53
N ASP A 42 -5.81 9.36 -8.75
CA ASP A 42 -5.26 8.04 -8.36
C ASP A 42 -4.92 7.14 -9.57
N LYS A 43 -5.37 7.49 -10.79
CA LYS A 43 -5.32 6.63 -11.97
C LYS A 43 -4.67 7.25 -13.21
N SER A 44 -4.74 8.57 -13.36
CA SER A 44 -4.29 9.25 -14.58
C SER A 44 -3.96 10.72 -14.32
N THR A 45 -3.10 11.29 -15.19
CA THR A 45 -2.79 12.72 -15.22
C THR A 45 -3.63 13.40 -16.28
N PHE A 46 -4.18 14.56 -15.98
CA PHE A 46 -5.02 15.37 -16.85
C PHE A 46 -4.53 16.81 -16.86
N GLU A 47 -4.99 17.58 -17.85
CA GLU A 47 -4.77 19.00 -17.94
C GLU A 47 -6.10 19.75 -17.93
N GLU A 48 -6.22 20.81 -17.13
CA GLU A 48 -7.39 21.67 -17.11
C GLU A 48 -7.10 22.92 -17.91
N ALA A 49 -7.98 23.19 -18.89
CA ALA A 49 -7.90 24.36 -19.76
C ALA A 49 -8.83 25.47 -19.27
N ALA A 50 -8.45 26.72 -19.56
CA ALA A 50 -9.26 27.90 -19.31
C ALA A 50 -10.58 27.82 -20.07
N LYS A 51 -11.70 28.09 -19.39
CA LYS A 51 -13.06 28.14 -19.95
C LYS A 51 -13.49 29.57 -20.30
N ALA A 52 -12.68 30.57 -19.97
CA ALA A 52 -12.94 31.97 -20.22
C ALA A 52 -11.65 32.74 -20.51
N ASP A 53 -11.77 33.85 -21.27
CA ASP A 53 -10.70 34.78 -21.48
C ASP A 53 -10.59 35.75 -20.31
N GLY A 54 -9.37 36.08 -19.90
CA GLY A 54 -9.13 37.02 -18.80
C GLY A 54 -7.73 36.96 -18.23
N THR A 55 -7.56 37.47 -17.04
CA THR A 55 -6.31 37.36 -16.28
C THR A 55 -6.52 36.40 -15.12
N LEU A 56 -5.53 35.57 -14.80
CA LEU A 56 -5.55 34.68 -13.64
C LEU A 56 -5.39 35.56 -12.39
N LEU A 57 -6.50 35.80 -11.65
CA LEU A 57 -6.54 36.73 -10.53
C LEU A 57 -5.99 36.14 -9.25
N ALA A 58 -6.29 34.88 -8.99
CA ALA A 58 -5.88 34.20 -7.78
C ALA A 58 -5.73 32.69 -8.03
N VAL A 59 -4.82 32.08 -7.27
CA VAL A 59 -4.62 30.63 -7.15
C VAL A 59 -4.72 30.30 -5.67
N PHE A 60 -5.57 29.33 -5.31
CA PHE A 60 -5.86 29.00 -3.91
C PHE A 60 -5.04 27.80 -3.40
N TYR A 61 -4.50 26.99 -4.30
CA TYR A 61 -3.73 25.78 -3.97
C TYR A 61 -2.43 25.76 -4.76
N ASN A 62 -1.36 25.31 -4.12
CA ASN A 62 -0.04 25.21 -4.76
C ASN A 62 0.08 23.92 -5.58
N ALA A 63 1.16 23.81 -6.36
CA ALA A 63 1.60 22.54 -6.89
C ALA A 63 1.83 21.55 -5.72
N GLU A 64 1.45 20.30 -5.92
CA GLU A 64 1.51 19.21 -4.95
C GLU A 64 0.44 19.18 -3.86
N ASP A 65 -0.48 20.14 -3.84
CA ASP A 65 -1.63 20.12 -2.94
C ASP A 65 -2.68 19.11 -3.42
N ASP A 66 -3.25 18.37 -2.47
CA ASP A 66 -4.38 17.46 -2.71
C ASP A 66 -5.69 18.22 -2.50
N VAL A 67 -6.42 18.42 -3.58
CA VAL A 67 -7.61 19.28 -3.62
C VAL A 67 -8.86 18.43 -3.88
N PRO A 68 -9.88 18.49 -3.00
CA PRO A 68 -11.16 17.86 -3.24
C PRO A 68 -11.80 18.34 -4.55
N VAL A 69 -12.44 17.42 -5.29
CA VAL A 69 -13.13 17.78 -6.53
C VAL A 69 -14.26 18.77 -6.27
N LEU A 70 -14.58 19.58 -7.28
CA LEU A 70 -15.61 20.62 -7.26
C LEU A 70 -15.30 21.83 -6.36
N LEU A 71 -14.13 21.92 -5.74
CA LEU A 71 -13.68 23.14 -5.07
C LEU A 71 -13.06 24.13 -6.06
N ASN A 72 -13.14 25.41 -5.73
CA ASN A 72 -12.51 26.48 -6.50
C ASN A 72 -11.00 26.43 -6.31
N VAL A 73 -10.23 26.28 -7.40
CA VAL A 73 -8.75 26.20 -7.36
C VAL A 73 -8.09 27.51 -7.84
N ALA A 74 -8.79 28.27 -8.67
CA ALA A 74 -8.31 29.55 -9.17
C ALA A 74 -9.50 30.43 -9.61
N VAL A 75 -9.21 31.68 -9.94
CA VAL A 75 -10.21 32.64 -10.47
C VAL A 75 -9.61 33.38 -11.66
N ILE A 76 -10.39 33.43 -12.76
CA ILE A 76 -10.08 34.21 -13.96
C ILE A 76 -11.04 35.41 -14.02
N GLY A 77 -10.54 36.60 -14.32
CA GLY A 77 -11.35 37.81 -14.43
C GLY A 77 -10.56 39.00 -14.97
N GLN A 78 -11.11 40.20 -14.82
CA GLN A 78 -10.40 41.42 -15.21
C GLN A 78 -9.54 41.93 -14.05
N PRO A 79 -8.37 42.54 -14.34
CA PRO A 79 -7.52 43.11 -13.30
C PRO A 79 -8.31 44.09 -12.38
N GLY A 80 -8.30 43.82 -11.06
CA GLY A 80 -9.01 44.66 -10.07
C GLY A 80 -10.39 44.15 -9.65
N GLU A 81 -10.92 43.08 -10.26
CA GLU A 81 -12.14 42.42 -9.78
C GLU A 81 -11.92 41.71 -8.45
N SER A 82 -12.94 41.76 -7.57
CA SER A 82 -12.91 41.02 -6.30
C SER A 82 -13.09 39.52 -6.54
N TYR A 83 -12.24 38.71 -5.93
CA TYR A 83 -12.30 37.25 -5.99
C TYR A 83 -12.52 36.60 -4.60
N ALA A 84 -12.73 37.45 -3.57
CA ALA A 84 -12.84 36.96 -2.17
C ALA A 84 -14.01 36.00 -1.94
N GLU A 85 -15.10 36.16 -2.69
CA GLU A 85 -16.29 35.27 -2.59
C GLU A 85 -16.03 33.84 -3.09
N PHE A 86 -14.97 33.63 -3.87
CA PHE A 86 -14.63 32.31 -4.44
C PHE A 86 -13.55 31.58 -3.65
N ALA A 87 -12.98 32.21 -2.61
CA ALA A 87 -11.98 31.56 -1.77
C ALA A 87 -12.62 30.43 -0.94
N PRO A 88 -12.11 29.20 -1.01
CA PRO A 88 -12.61 28.11 -0.18
C PRO A 88 -12.31 28.38 1.29
N ASP A 89 -13.21 27.96 2.19
CA ASP A 89 -13.04 28.08 3.64
C ASP A 89 -11.75 27.36 4.09
N GLY A 90 -10.75 28.16 4.54
CA GLY A 90 -9.48 27.64 5.06
C GLY A 90 -8.27 27.76 4.13
N ALA A 91 -8.41 28.25 2.89
CA ALA A 91 -7.28 28.50 2.00
C ALA A 91 -6.81 29.95 2.11
N ALA A 92 -5.57 30.17 2.56
CA ALA A 92 -4.91 31.49 2.48
C ALA A 92 -4.40 31.70 1.03
N PRO A 93 -4.62 32.88 0.41
CA PRO A 93 -4.14 33.12 -0.94
C PRO A 93 -2.60 33.02 -0.98
N ALA A 94 -2.08 32.25 -1.94
CA ALA A 94 -0.65 32.15 -2.19
C ALA A 94 -0.10 33.54 -2.54
N LYS A 95 0.77 34.08 -1.68
CA LYS A 95 1.37 35.41 -1.80
C LYS A 95 2.35 35.39 -2.97
N ALA A 96 2.16 36.28 -3.93
CA ALA A 96 3.11 36.52 -5.00
C ALA A 96 4.50 36.81 -4.44
N GLU A 97 5.47 35.99 -4.74
CA GLU A 97 6.87 36.18 -4.42
C GLU A 97 7.46 37.20 -5.41
N GLN A 98 7.55 38.46 -5.00
CA GLN A 98 8.36 39.48 -5.69
C GLN A 98 9.83 39.22 -5.38
N ALA A 99 10.59 39.01 -6.44
CA ALA A 99 12.04 38.95 -6.39
C ALA A 99 12.63 40.24 -5.81
N ALA A 100 13.42 40.12 -4.77
CA ALA A 100 14.37 41.13 -4.32
C ALA A 100 15.64 40.43 -3.87
N GLU A 101 16.75 40.93 -4.44
CA GLU A 101 18.14 40.52 -4.30
C GLU A 101 18.70 40.78 -2.87
N PRO A 102 19.87 40.23 -2.51
CA PRO A 102 20.24 39.93 -1.14
C PRO A 102 20.93 41.08 -0.41
N ALA A 103 20.63 41.25 0.84
CA ALA A 103 21.47 42.05 1.75
C ALA A 103 21.86 41.20 2.96
N ALA A 104 23.13 41.30 3.25
CA ALA A 104 23.91 40.49 4.17
C ALA A 104 23.66 40.78 5.66
N VAL A 105 23.92 39.74 6.44
CA VAL A 105 24.53 39.70 7.77
C VAL A 105 23.89 40.51 8.90
N GLU A 106 23.36 39.85 9.94
CA GLU A 106 23.99 39.95 11.25
C GLU A 106 23.47 38.89 12.23
N ALA A 107 24.40 38.28 12.90
CA ALA A 107 24.20 37.26 13.91
C ALA A 107 23.66 37.89 15.19
N ALA A 108 22.65 37.29 15.79
CA ALA A 108 22.40 37.39 17.20
C ALA A 108 21.81 36.11 17.77
N LYS A 109 22.67 35.33 18.39
CA LYS A 109 22.27 34.46 19.48
C LYS A 109 21.82 35.32 20.66
N PRO A 110 20.79 34.91 21.38
CA PRO A 110 21.10 34.53 22.74
C PRO A 110 20.56 33.16 23.12
N ALA A 111 21.44 32.41 23.68
CA ALA A 111 21.14 31.23 24.47
C ALA A 111 20.19 31.61 25.62
N ALA A 112 18.99 31.03 25.60
CA ALA A 112 18.21 30.90 26.83
C ALA A 112 18.64 29.58 27.47
N GLN A 113 19.49 29.69 28.46
CA GLN A 113 19.70 28.67 29.47
C GLN A 113 18.37 28.39 30.14
N ALA A 114 17.73 27.29 29.79
CA ALA A 114 16.73 26.67 30.64
C ALA A 114 17.50 26.09 31.83
N THR A 115 17.57 26.82 32.91
CA THR A 115 17.89 26.31 34.23
C THR A 115 16.96 25.17 34.53
N ALA A 116 17.51 23.95 34.53
CA ALA A 116 16.85 22.78 35.04
C ALA A 116 16.50 23.05 36.52
N ALA A 117 15.25 23.36 36.78
CA ALA A 117 14.69 23.23 38.10
C ALA A 117 14.81 21.77 38.51
N ARG A 118 15.75 21.45 39.39
CA ARG A 118 15.82 20.19 40.09
C ARG A 118 14.48 19.96 40.76
N ALA A 119 13.64 19.11 40.19
CA ALA A 119 12.46 18.63 40.86
C ALA A 119 12.94 17.71 41.98
N GLU A 120 12.96 18.23 43.20
CA GLU A 120 13.17 17.46 44.43
C GLU A 120 12.04 16.43 44.55
N GLY A 121 12.32 15.15 44.20
CA GLY A 121 11.33 14.14 44.41
C GLY A 121 11.84 12.73 44.15
N VAL A 122 12.17 12.04 45.22
CA VAL A 122 12.32 10.59 45.26
C VAL A 122 10.98 9.99 45.63
N SER A 123 10.47 9.03 44.85
CA SER A 123 9.19 8.38 45.15
C SER A 123 9.30 7.58 46.48
N PRO A 124 8.19 7.41 47.24
CA PRO A 124 8.22 6.64 48.51
C PRO A 124 8.77 5.22 48.32
N ARG A 125 8.45 4.55 47.23
CA ARG A 125 8.95 3.22 46.90
C ARG A 125 10.44 3.24 46.54
N ALA A 126 10.92 4.24 45.79
CA ALA A 126 12.33 4.41 45.52
C ALA A 126 13.16 4.67 46.80
N ARG A 127 12.59 5.39 47.76
CA ARG A 127 13.24 5.65 49.06
C ARG A 127 13.35 4.38 49.89
N ALA A 128 12.28 3.59 49.98
CA ALA A 128 12.31 2.29 50.66
C ALA A 128 13.28 1.30 50.01
N ALA A 129 13.32 1.23 48.66
CA ALA A 129 14.25 0.38 47.95
C ALA A 129 15.71 0.83 48.15
N ALA A 130 15.98 2.13 48.18
CA ALA A 130 17.31 2.68 48.42
C ALA A 130 17.82 2.35 49.83
N GLU A 131 16.93 2.41 50.83
CA GLU A 131 17.24 2.07 52.23
C GLU A 131 17.54 0.56 52.39
N GLN A 132 16.76 -0.29 51.73
CA GLN A 132 16.98 -1.75 51.75
C GLN A 132 18.28 -2.16 51.03
N LEU A 133 18.66 -1.45 49.95
CA LEU A 133 19.84 -1.77 49.11
C LEU A 133 21.10 -1.02 49.53
N GLY A 134 21.00 -0.07 50.48
CA GLY A 134 22.14 0.70 50.95
C GLY A 134 22.70 1.67 49.95
N VAL A 135 21.92 2.13 48.98
CA VAL A 135 22.33 3.06 47.93
C VAL A 135 21.70 4.44 48.10
N ASN A 136 22.44 5.48 47.69
CA ASN A 136 21.90 6.83 47.77
C ASN A 136 21.03 7.13 46.54
N PRO A 137 19.71 7.34 46.71
CA PRO A 137 18.81 7.57 45.58
C PRO A 137 19.08 8.86 44.78
N ALA A 138 19.85 9.81 45.36
CA ALA A 138 20.27 11.01 44.65
C ALA A 138 21.24 10.75 43.48
N ASN A 139 21.88 9.58 43.47
CA ASN A 139 22.80 9.17 42.41
C ASN A 139 22.11 8.39 41.28
N ALA A 140 20.82 8.09 41.42
CA ALA A 140 20.06 7.41 40.40
C ALA A 140 19.60 8.40 39.30
N ALA A 141 19.71 8.00 38.04
CA ALA A 141 19.19 8.78 36.90
C ALA A 141 17.66 8.76 36.93
N PRO A 142 16.96 9.91 37.06
CA PRO A 142 15.53 9.94 37.23
C PRO A 142 14.79 9.65 35.92
N THR A 143 14.01 8.55 35.87
CA THR A 143 13.17 8.18 34.68
C THR A 143 11.68 8.31 34.94
N GLY A 144 11.25 8.73 36.14
CA GLY A 144 9.85 8.93 36.47
C GLY A 144 9.25 10.24 35.98
N PRO A 145 7.91 10.39 36.03
CA PRO A 145 7.22 11.61 35.62
C PRO A 145 7.75 12.84 36.37
N HIS A 146 7.91 13.95 35.65
CA HIS A 146 8.45 15.23 36.15
C HIS A 146 9.87 15.14 36.73
N GLY A 147 10.72 14.20 36.23
CA GLY A 147 12.09 14.04 36.70
C GLY A 147 12.21 13.42 38.09
N ARG A 148 11.23 12.66 38.53
CA ARG A 148 11.23 11.97 39.84
C ARG A 148 11.99 10.66 39.74
N VAL A 149 12.82 10.37 40.74
CA VAL A 149 13.47 9.06 40.92
C VAL A 149 12.43 8.02 41.35
N ILE A 150 12.30 6.93 40.60
CA ILE A 150 11.39 5.82 40.88
C ILE A 150 12.15 4.56 41.28
N GLU A 151 11.46 3.57 41.81
CA GLU A 151 12.05 2.31 42.34
C GLU A 151 13.01 1.63 41.34
N ARG A 152 12.63 1.58 40.07
CA ARG A 152 13.43 0.99 38.99
C ARG A 152 14.81 1.64 38.86
N ASP A 153 14.89 2.96 39.01
CA ASP A 153 16.13 3.73 38.89
C ASP A 153 17.11 3.35 40.01
N VAL A 154 16.58 3.13 41.20
CA VAL A 154 17.36 2.69 42.39
C VAL A 154 17.84 1.24 42.23
N LEU A 155 16.99 0.35 41.67
CA LEU A 155 17.39 -1.01 41.39
C LEU A 155 18.51 -1.08 40.35
N THR A 156 18.44 -0.27 39.31
CA THR A 156 19.50 -0.17 38.27
C THR A 156 20.82 0.32 38.90
N LEU A 157 20.77 1.37 39.70
CA LEU A 157 21.94 1.87 40.42
C LEU A 157 22.57 0.81 41.36
N ALA A 158 21.73 0.03 42.04
CA ALA A 158 22.21 -1.05 42.93
C ALA A 158 22.79 -2.24 42.16
N GLN A 159 22.37 -2.50 40.94
CA GLN A 159 22.96 -3.52 40.07
C GLN A 159 24.30 -3.09 39.53
N GLU A 160 24.47 -1.85 39.11
CA GLU A 160 25.73 -1.28 38.62
C GLU A 160 26.80 -1.22 39.70
N SER A 161 26.44 -1.10 40.97
CA SER A 161 27.36 -1.04 42.10
C SER A 161 27.77 -2.42 42.67
N ARG A 162 27.27 -3.55 42.13
CA ARG A 162 27.48 -4.90 42.69
C ARG A 162 28.48 -5.78 41.97
N THR A 163 29.23 -5.34 40.96
CA THR A 163 30.28 -6.12 40.29
C THR A 163 31.62 -5.90 40.97
N GLY A 164 32.01 -6.80 41.88
CA GLY A 164 33.32 -6.85 42.53
C GLY A 164 34.31 -7.76 41.80
N SER A 165 35.60 -7.59 42.09
CA SER A 165 36.74 -8.37 41.49
C SER A 165 36.88 -9.81 41.99
N GLY A 166 36.06 -10.25 42.93
CA GLY A 166 36.09 -11.61 43.48
C GLY A 166 35.43 -12.67 42.61
N LEU A 167 35.79 -13.93 42.84
CA LEU A 167 35.26 -15.09 42.09
C LEU A 167 33.74 -15.11 42.09
N GLY A 168 33.12 -15.02 40.90
CA GLY A 168 31.67 -14.93 40.73
C GLY A 168 31.10 -13.54 40.96
N GLY A 169 31.88 -12.45 40.84
CA GLY A 169 31.42 -11.06 40.97
C GLY A 169 31.24 -10.60 42.42
N ARG A 170 31.84 -11.27 43.40
CA ARG A 170 31.83 -10.88 44.81
C ARG A 170 32.67 -9.63 45.04
N VAL A 171 32.13 -8.62 45.74
CA VAL A 171 32.83 -7.43 46.19
C VAL A 171 33.80 -7.85 47.31
N THR A 172 35.09 -7.62 47.12
CA THR A 172 36.15 -7.87 48.13
C THR A 172 36.50 -6.57 48.87
N PRO A 173 37.13 -6.65 50.08
CA PRO A 173 37.56 -5.43 50.78
C PRO A 173 38.56 -4.57 49.98
N ALA A 174 39.25 -5.15 49.00
CA ALA A 174 40.14 -4.43 48.08
C ALA A 174 39.34 -3.59 47.06
N ASP A 175 38.14 -3.99 46.70
CA ASP A 175 37.25 -3.24 45.81
C ASP A 175 36.70 -1.98 46.49
N ALA A 176 36.62 -1.98 47.81
CA ALA A 176 36.15 -0.87 48.61
C ALA A 176 37.18 0.26 48.78
N THR A 177 38.46 -0.02 48.53
CA THR A 177 39.58 0.90 48.71
C THR A 177 40.15 1.47 47.40
N SER A 178 39.85 0.83 46.26
CA SER A 178 40.27 1.30 44.94
C SER A 178 39.14 2.03 44.24
N GLN A 179 38.97 3.31 44.50
CA GLN A 179 38.38 4.21 43.50
C GLN A 179 39.39 4.39 42.36
N ALA A 180 39.73 3.28 41.69
CA ALA A 180 40.31 3.37 40.37
C ALA A 180 39.18 3.81 39.45
N VAL A 181 39.31 4.99 38.89
CA VAL A 181 38.58 5.41 37.72
C VAL A 181 38.83 4.32 36.68
N ILE A 182 37.92 3.35 36.54
CA ILE A 182 37.87 2.48 35.38
C ILE A 182 37.44 3.40 34.23
N THR A 183 38.44 3.98 33.58
CA THR A 183 38.26 4.41 32.20
C THR A 183 37.94 3.14 31.43
N THR A 184 36.66 2.82 31.32
CA THR A 184 36.15 1.95 30.27
C THR A 184 36.79 2.47 29.00
N PRO A 185 37.57 1.62 28.23
CA PRO A 185 37.97 2.07 26.91
C PRO A 185 36.69 2.51 26.24
N ALA A 186 36.64 3.77 25.86
CA ALA A 186 35.50 4.30 25.10
C ALA A 186 35.29 3.28 24.00
N ALA A 187 34.12 2.61 24.04
CA ALA A 187 33.70 1.85 22.89
C ALA A 187 33.84 2.85 21.75
N GLN A 188 34.81 2.58 20.86
CA GLN A 188 34.88 3.36 19.63
C GLN A 188 33.50 3.21 19.04
N GLU A 189 32.70 4.26 19.22
CA GLU A 189 31.49 4.44 18.44
C GLU A 189 31.98 4.31 17.01
N LEU A 190 31.68 3.16 16.40
CA LEU A 190 31.90 2.99 14.98
C LEU A 190 31.12 4.14 14.36
N ALA A 191 31.84 5.20 14.00
CA ALA A 191 31.26 6.34 13.32
C ALA A 191 30.49 5.75 12.13
N ALA A 192 29.18 5.97 12.11
CA ALA A 192 28.38 5.59 10.98
C ALA A 192 29.06 6.14 9.72
N PRO A 193 29.22 5.36 8.65
CA PRO A 193 29.89 5.85 7.46
C PRO A 193 29.15 7.12 7.00
N THR A 194 29.79 8.27 7.18
CA THR A 194 29.32 9.55 6.66
C THR A 194 29.58 9.54 5.16
N GLY A 195 28.53 9.48 4.37
CA GLY A 195 28.61 9.48 2.90
C GLY A 195 28.12 8.17 2.27
N LEU A 196 27.02 7.61 2.78
CA LEU A 196 26.28 6.61 2.02
C LEU A 196 25.78 7.26 0.72
N ASP A 197 26.14 6.63 -0.39
CA ASP A 197 25.66 7.04 -1.73
C ASP A 197 24.25 6.46 -1.92
N TYR A 198 23.22 7.32 -1.92
CA TYR A 198 21.84 6.93 -2.12
C TYR A 198 21.05 8.06 -2.79
N ASP A 199 20.07 7.65 -3.59
CA ASP A 199 19.11 8.57 -4.20
C ASP A 199 17.81 8.58 -3.39
N GLU A 200 17.36 9.75 -2.98
CA GLU A 200 16.00 9.94 -2.43
C GLU A 200 15.06 10.34 -3.54
N VAL A 201 14.03 9.51 -3.77
CA VAL A 201 13.01 9.77 -4.79
C VAL A 201 11.66 9.94 -4.12
N LYS A 202 10.97 11.04 -4.40
CA LYS A 202 9.60 11.27 -3.91
C LYS A 202 8.67 10.19 -4.45
N MET A 203 7.87 9.62 -3.56
CA MET A 203 6.92 8.58 -3.92
C MET A 203 5.81 9.14 -4.83
N PRO A 204 5.61 8.60 -6.07
CA PRO A 204 4.52 9.02 -6.95
C PRO A 204 3.14 8.80 -6.32
N ASN A 205 2.13 9.58 -6.72
CA ASN A 205 0.78 9.52 -6.16
C ASN A 205 0.17 8.11 -6.20
N LEU A 206 0.21 7.44 -7.35
CA LEU A 206 -0.27 6.07 -7.46
C LEU A 206 0.39 5.15 -6.43
N ARG A 207 1.70 5.29 -6.21
CA ARG A 207 2.43 4.48 -5.20
C ARG A 207 1.97 4.80 -3.78
N ARG A 208 1.67 6.07 -3.48
CA ARG A 208 1.12 6.47 -2.17
C ARG A 208 -0.26 5.86 -1.92
N VAL A 209 -1.14 5.90 -2.93
CA VAL A 209 -2.47 5.27 -2.86
C VAL A 209 -2.34 3.76 -2.64
N ILE A 210 -1.51 3.08 -3.43
CA ILE A 210 -1.25 1.63 -3.26
C ILE A 210 -0.73 1.34 -1.85
N ALA A 211 0.24 2.12 -1.36
CA ALA A 211 0.81 1.93 -0.02
C ALA A 211 -0.25 2.07 1.07
N LYS A 212 -1.11 3.10 0.98
CA LYS A 212 -2.22 3.31 1.91
C LYS A 212 -3.20 2.15 1.87
N THR A 213 -3.70 1.78 0.69
CA THR A 213 -4.68 0.70 0.51
C THR A 213 -4.16 -0.65 0.99
N MET A 214 -2.89 -0.99 0.69
CA MET A 214 -2.30 -2.25 1.14
C MET A 214 -2.06 -2.27 2.65
N HIS A 215 -1.66 -1.13 3.24
CA HIS A 215 -1.53 -1.01 4.69
C HIS A 215 -2.89 -1.16 5.39
N GLU A 216 -3.93 -0.47 4.91
CA GLU A 216 -5.30 -0.60 5.43
C GLU A 216 -5.79 -2.04 5.31
N SER A 217 -5.57 -2.70 4.17
CA SER A 217 -5.94 -4.09 3.95
C SER A 217 -5.34 -5.02 5.01
N LEU A 218 -4.04 -4.92 5.29
CA LEU A 218 -3.37 -5.78 6.26
C LEU A 218 -3.68 -5.43 7.71
N SER A 219 -3.94 -4.16 8.02
CA SER A 219 -4.24 -3.70 9.38
C SER A 219 -5.69 -3.97 9.80
N GLU A 220 -6.63 -3.93 8.85
CA GLU A 220 -8.06 -4.05 9.15
C GLU A 220 -8.63 -5.44 8.91
N MET A 221 -8.05 -6.23 8.01
CA MET A 221 -8.53 -7.56 7.65
C MET A 221 -7.80 -8.67 8.39
N ALA A 222 -8.52 -9.66 8.86
CA ALA A 222 -7.96 -10.88 9.43
C ALA A 222 -7.57 -11.88 8.32
N GLN A 223 -6.55 -11.55 7.54
CA GLN A 223 -6.16 -12.31 6.36
C GLN A 223 -5.50 -13.65 6.71
N LEU A 224 -5.97 -14.72 6.08
CA LEU A 224 -5.42 -16.06 6.18
C LEU A 224 -5.26 -16.65 4.79
N THR A 225 -4.16 -17.38 4.54
CA THR A 225 -3.86 -17.97 3.22
C THR A 225 -3.85 -19.48 3.29
N HIS A 226 -4.62 -20.11 2.42
CA HIS A 226 -4.56 -21.55 2.15
C HIS A 226 -3.81 -21.81 0.84
N ASN A 227 -2.82 -22.69 0.88
CA ASN A 227 -2.04 -23.11 -0.27
C ASN A 227 -2.42 -24.52 -0.68
N THR A 228 -2.57 -24.74 -1.99
CA THR A 228 -2.80 -26.05 -2.61
C THR A 228 -2.12 -26.12 -3.96
N SER A 229 -2.25 -27.22 -4.65
CA SER A 229 -1.83 -27.36 -6.05
C SER A 229 -2.75 -28.35 -6.77
N PHE A 230 -2.78 -28.26 -8.09
CA PHE A 230 -3.52 -29.17 -8.95
C PHE A 230 -2.63 -29.75 -10.04
N ASP A 231 -3.02 -30.91 -10.60
CA ASP A 231 -2.37 -31.52 -11.76
C ASP A 231 -2.72 -30.74 -13.04
N ALA A 232 -1.75 -30.02 -13.58
CA ALA A 232 -1.93 -29.16 -14.76
C ALA A 232 -1.89 -29.93 -16.10
N THR A 233 -1.71 -31.24 -16.09
CA THR A 233 -1.54 -32.07 -17.31
C THR A 233 -2.65 -31.81 -18.33
N ARG A 234 -3.92 -31.79 -17.89
CA ARG A 234 -5.07 -31.65 -18.81
C ARG A 234 -5.15 -30.22 -19.39
N ILE A 235 -4.96 -29.21 -18.60
CA ILE A 235 -5.01 -27.81 -19.10
C ILE A 235 -3.85 -27.50 -20.05
N LEU A 236 -2.67 -28.07 -19.81
CA LEU A 236 -1.53 -27.98 -20.71
C LEU A 236 -1.82 -28.70 -22.05
N ALA A 237 -2.33 -29.92 -22.00
CA ALA A 237 -2.73 -30.66 -23.19
C ALA A 237 -3.84 -29.95 -23.98
N PHE A 238 -4.84 -29.40 -23.29
CA PHE A 238 -5.89 -28.59 -23.90
C PHE A 238 -5.33 -27.37 -24.63
N ARG A 239 -4.43 -26.62 -23.98
CA ARG A 239 -3.78 -25.47 -24.58
C ARG A 239 -2.95 -25.83 -25.83
N GLU A 240 -2.21 -26.93 -25.81
CA GLU A 240 -1.45 -27.41 -26.98
C GLU A 240 -2.38 -27.81 -28.13
N ARG A 241 -3.52 -28.45 -27.84
CA ARG A 241 -4.54 -28.73 -28.86
C ARG A 241 -5.08 -27.48 -29.52
N ILE A 242 -5.34 -26.40 -28.75
CA ILE A 242 -5.78 -25.13 -29.35
C ILE A 242 -4.70 -24.52 -30.23
N LYS A 243 -3.43 -24.55 -29.81
CA LYS A 243 -2.31 -24.03 -30.60
C LYS A 243 -2.08 -24.81 -31.91
N SER A 244 -2.31 -26.11 -31.87
CA SER A 244 -2.15 -27.00 -33.04
C SER A 244 -3.42 -27.14 -33.85
N ALA A 245 -4.47 -26.39 -33.54
CA ALA A 245 -5.72 -26.42 -34.30
C ALA A 245 -5.50 -25.96 -35.75
N PRO A 246 -6.22 -26.53 -36.76
CA PRO A 246 -6.14 -26.10 -38.13
C PRO A 246 -6.45 -24.61 -38.30
N GLU A 247 -5.72 -23.92 -39.17
CA GLU A 247 -5.86 -22.46 -39.37
C GLU A 247 -7.28 -21.99 -39.70
N GLY A 248 -8.11 -22.87 -40.31
CA GLY A 248 -9.52 -22.55 -40.61
C GLY A 248 -10.48 -22.51 -39.43
N MET A 249 -10.03 -22.85 -38.21
CA MET A 249 -10.91 -22.84 -37.02
C MET A 249 -11.02 -21.45 -36.34
N GLU A 250 -10.18 -20.46 -36.68
CA GLU A 250 -10.17 -19.10 -36.13
C GLU A 250 -10.30 -19.03 -34.60
N LEU A 251 -9.64 -19.94 -33.89
CA LEU A 251 -9.73 -20.01 -32.43
C LEU A 251 -8.93 -18.86 -31.77
N PRO A 252 -9.46 -18.25 -30.72
CA PRO A 252 -8.72 -17.23 -29.96
C PRO A 252 -7.50 -17.87 -29.30
N LYS A 253 -6.43 -17.08 -29.14
CA LYS A 253 -5.24 -17.51 -28.42
C LYS A 253 -5.54 -17.60 -26.93
N ILE A 254 -5.64 -18.81 -26.40
CA ILE A 254 -5.93 -19.10 -25.00
C ILE A 254 -4.64 -19.25 -24.20
N THR A 255 -4.56 -18.57 -23.05
CA THR A 255 -3.48 -18.71 -22.07
C THR A 255 -3.93 -19.58 -20.89
N ILE A 256 -2.97 -20.05 -20.07
CA ILE A 256 -3.29 -20.75 -18.82
C ILE A 256 -4.09 -19.83 -17.88
N ASN A 257 -3.75 -18.54 -17.86
CA ASN A 257 -4.46 -17.55 -17.04
C ASN A 257 -5.94 -17.45 -17.43
N ASP A 258 -6.27 -17.47 -18.73
CA ASP A 258 -7.66 -17.42 -19.20
C ASP A 258 -8.44 -18.67 -18.77
N ILE A 259 -7.79 -19.83 -18.77
CA ILE A 259 -8.37 -21.08 -18.25
C ILE A 259 -8.69 -20.96 -16.76
N ILE A 260 -7.77 -20.39 -15.98
CA ILE A 260 -7.97 -20.17 -14.54
C ILE A 260 -9.07 -19.15 -14.28
N LEU A 261 -9.10 -18.01 -15.00
CA LEU A 261 -10.18 -17.02 -14.93
C LEU A 261 -11.54 -17.67 -15.23
N PHE A 262 -11.62 -18.47 -16.28
CA PHE A 262 -12.85 -19.17 -16.63
C PHE A 262 -13.27 -20.16 -15.52
N ALA A 263 -12.37 -21.01 -15.05
CA ALA A 263 -12.68 -21.98 -14.01
C ALA A 263 -13.09 -21.30 -12.69
N ALA A 264 -12.35 -20.27 -12.27
CA ALA A 264 -12.67 -19.51 -11.06
C ALA A 264 -14.06 -18.83 -11.16
N SER A 265 -14.41 -18.23 -12.30
CA SER A 265 -15.71 -17.59 -12.49
C SER A 265 -16.88 -18.57 -12.33
N ARG A 266 -16.72 -19.80 -12.79
CA ARG A 266 -17.76 -20.85 -12.68
C ARG A 266 -17.87 -21.40 -11.25
N VAL A 267 -16.72 -21.61 -10.60
CA VAL A 267 -16.68 -22.16 -9.24
C VAL A 267 -17.19 -21.15 -8.23
N LEU A 268 -16.86 -19.86 -8.38
CA LEU A 268 -17.35 -18.79 -7.50
C LEU A 268 -18.87 -18.74 -7.39
N MET A 269 -19.60 -19.04 -8.47
CA MET A 269 -21.07 -19.07 -8.47
C MET A 269 -21.67 -20.14 -7.53
N LYS A 270 -20.88 -21.11 -7.08
CA LYS A 270 -21.27 -22.11 -6.09
C LYS A 270 -20.77 -21.77 -4.67
N HIS A 271 -19.99 -20.70 -4.54
CA HIS A 271 -19.31 -20.27 -3.31
C HIS A 271 -19.53 -18.78 -3.04
N GLU A 272 -20.79 -18.38 -2.81
CA GLU A 272 -21.21 -16.99 -2.64
C GLU A 272 -20.40 -16.24 -1.57
N ALA A 273 -19.97 -16.93 -0.49
CA ALA A 273 -19.19 -16.35 0.57
C ALA A 273 -17.84 -15.77 0.11
N LEU A 274 -17.30 -16.25 -1.04
CA LEU A 274 -16.05 -15.76 -1.62
C LEU A 274 -16.29 -14.73 -2.74
N ASN A 275 -17.53 -14.65 -3.26
CA ASN A 275 -17.94 -13.65 -4.25
C ASN A 275 -18.66 -12.49 -3.57
N ALA A 276 -17.96 -11.82 -2.65
CA ALA A 276 -18.57 -10.87 -1.74
C ALA A 276 -17.64 -9.68 -1.39
N HIS A 277 -18.25 -8.62 -0.85
CA HIS A 277 -17.56 -7.51 -0.23
C HIS A 277 -17.88 -7.45 1.27
N CYS A 278 -16.85 -7.23 2.10
CA CYS A 278 -17.00 -6.94 3.51
C CYS A 278 -17.01 -5.42 3.72
N LEU A 279 -18.14 -4.89 4.18
CA LEU A 279 -18.39 -3.45 4.32
C LEU A 279 -18.54 -3.06 5.81
N GLY A 280 -17.70 -3.63 6.67
CA GLY A 280 -17.73 -3.41 8.11
C GLY A 280 -18.82 -4.23 8.79
N ASP A 281 -20.01 -3.66 8.92
CA ASP A 281 -21.18 -4.29 9.55
C ASP A 281 -22.04 -5.12 8.59
N LYS A 282 -21.70 -5.14 7.31
CA LYS A 282 -22.47 -5.80 6.24
C LYS A 282 -21.58 -6.59 5.32
N ILE A 283 -22.09 -7.71 4.82
CA ILE A 283 -21.50 -8.46 3.71
C ILE A 283 -22.43 -8.32 2.50
N ARG A 284 -21.87 -7.90 1.36
CA ARG A 284 -22.59 -7.80 0.09
C ARG A 284 -22.21 -8.99 -0.77
N PHE A 285 -23.16 -9.87 -1.05
CA PHE A 285 -23.00 -10.99 -1.97
C PHE A 285 -23.37 -10.57 -3.39
N PHE A 286 -22.63 -11.07 -4.38
CA PHE A 286 -22.82 -10.73 -5.78
C PHE A 286 -23.40 -11.92 -6.56
N HIS A 287 -24.36 -11.62 -7.45
CA HIS A 287 -25.00 -12.64 -8.28
C HIS A 287 -24.21 -12.97 -9.55
N HIS A 288 -23.16 -12.23 -9.85
CA HIS A 288 -22.23 -12.45 -10.93
C HIS A 288 -20.79 -12.34 -10.43
N ALA A 289 -19.89 -13.09 -11.05
CA ALA A 289 -18.47 -13.00 -10.77
C ALA A 289 -17.83 -11.85 -11.59
N HIS A 290 -17.32 -10.82 -10.90
CA HIS A 290 -16.55 -9.73 -11.49
C HIS A 290 -15.09 -9.92 -11.09
N LEU A 291 -14.28 -10.42 -12.04
CA LEU A 291 -12.92 -10.83 -11.74
C LEU A 291 -11.93 -9.68 -11.92
N GLY A 292 -11.27 -9.28 -10.85
CA GLY A 292 -10.08 -8.44 -10.91
C GLY A 292 -8.90 -9.23 -11.46
N ILE A 293 -8.18 -8.67 -12.42
CA ILE A 293 -6.99 -9.26 -13.02
C ILE A 293 -5.79 -8.40 -12.63
N ALA A 294 -4.87 -8.95 -11.83
CA ALA A 294 -3.66 -8.21 -11.47
C ALA A 294 -2.72 -8.10 -12.68
N VAL A 295 -2.41 -6.86 -13.08
CA VAL A 295 -1.56 -6.54 -14.23
C VAL A 295 -0.40 -5.67 -13.76
N ASP A 296 0.83 -6.15 -13.99
CA ASP A 296 2.03 -5.36 -13.76
C ASP A 296 2.21 -4.30 -14.86
N THR A 297 2.45 -3.06 -14.44
CA THR A 297 2.66 -1.94 -15.35
C THR A 297 3.87 -1.10 -14.93
N PRO A 298 4.48 -0.31 -15.83
CA PRO A 298 5.60 0.56 -15.47
C PRO A 298 5.30 1.57 -14.35
N ARG A 299 4.01 1.87 -14.12
CA ARG A 299 3.55 2.81 -13.08
C ARG A 299 3.22 2.12 -11.76
N GLY A 300 3.08 0.78 -11.75
CA GLY A 300 2.71 -0.03 -10.60
C GLY A 300 1.66 -1.08 -10.96
N LEU A 301 1.19 -1.83 -9.98
CA LEU A 301 0.17 -2.87 -10.16
C LEU A 301 -1.20 -2.24 -10.34
N LEU A 302 -1.88 -2.57 -11.44
CA LEU A 302 -3.28 -2.23 -11.68
C LEU A 302 -4.13 -3.50 -11.69
N VAL A 303 -5.42 -3.36 -11.30
CA VAL A 303 -6.35 -4.50 -11.21
C VAL A 303 -7.63 -4.19 -12.00
N PRO A 304 -7.58 -4.26 -13.36
CA PRO A 304 -8.79 -4.14 -14.17
C PRO A 304 -9.77 -5.26 -13.89
N THR A 305 -11.06 -4.95 -14.01
CA THR A 305 -12.19 -5.83 -13.72
C THR A 305 -12.81 -6.39 -15.00
N LEU A 306 -12.83 -7.70 -15.11
CA LEU A 306 -13.58 -8.46 -16.09
C LEU A 306 -15.00 -8.70 -15.54
N PHE A 307 -15.96 -7.88 -15.96
CA PHE A 307 -17.34 -7.95 -15.47
C PHE A 307 -18.09 -9.17 -16.01
N ASN A 308 -18.97 -9.75 -15.18
CA ASN A 308 -19.85 -10.88 -15.52
C ASN A 308 -19.06 -12.05 -16.15
N ALA A 309 -17.92 -12.39 -15.59
CA ALA A 309 -17.04 -13.44 -16.11
C ALA A 309 -17.74 -14.82 -16.16
N ASP A 310 -18.66 -15.06 -15.24
CA ASP A 310 -19.48 -16.27 -15.15
C ASP A 310 -20.40 -16.50 -16.36
N THR A 311 -20.78 -15.47 -17.09
CA THR A 311 -21.65 -15.58 -18.28
C THR A 311 -20.88 -15.67 -19.59
N LYS A 312 -19.56 -15.45 -19.58
CA LYS A 312 -18.72 -15.38 -20.78
C LYS A 312 -18.12 -16.73 -21.14
N SER A 313 -17.99 -17.01 -22.43
CA SER A 313 -17.24 -18.15 -22.91
C SER A 313 -15.73 -17.99 -22.65
N LEU A 314 -14.98 -19.08 -22.68
CA LEU A 314 -13.52 -19.05 -22.56
C LEU A 314 -12.87 -18.12 -23.60
N GLY A 315 -13.38 -18.12 -24.83
CA GLY A 315 -12.88 -17.25 -25.90
C GLY A 315 -13.13 -15.77 -25.63
N GLN A 316 -14.32 -15.42 -25.10
CA GLN A 316 -14.65 -14.04 -24.69
C GLN A 316 -13.77 -13.57 -23.53
N ILE A 317 -13.57 -14.41 -22.52
CA ILE A 317 -12.66 -14.12 -21.41
C ILE A 317 -11.25 -13.84 -21.92
N ALA A 318 -10.72 -14.70 -22.82
CA ALA A 318 -9.38 -14.53 -23.36
C ALA A 318 -9.20 -13.25 -24.18
N LEU A 319 -10.21 -12.84 -24.96
CA LEU A 319 -10.17 -11.60 -25.73
C LEU A 319 -10.22 -10.37 -24.80
N GLU A 320 -11.16 -10.37 -23.87
CA GLU A 320 -11.38 -9.22 -22.99
C GLU A 320 -10.25 -9.07 -21.95
N SER A 321 -9.77 -10.16 -21.35
CA SER A 321 -8.63 -10.12 -20.43
C SER A 321 -7.37 -9.54 -21.10
N LYS A 322 -7.14 -9.92 -22.37
CA LYS A 322 -6.04 -9.37 -23.17
C LYS A 322 -6.21 -7.88 -23.44
N GLN A 323 -7.44 -7.43 -23.78
CA GLN A 323 -7.72 -6.01 -24.01
C GLN A 323 -7.52 -5.19 -22.74
N LEU A 324 -8.06 -5.66 -21.61
CA LEU A 324 -7.89 -5.02 -20.30
C LEU A 324 -6.42 -4.92 -19.89
N SER A 325 -5.67 -6.02 -20.03
CA SER A 325 -4.25 -6.04 -19.69
C SER A 325 -3.43 -5.08 -20.56
N LYS A 326 -3.71 -5.04 -21.88
CA LYS A 326 -3.04 -4.13 -22.81
C LYS A 326 -3.35 -2.68 -22.46
N ALA A 327 -4.62 -2.32 -22.27
CA ALA A 327 -5.03 -0.97 -21.91
C ALA A 327 -4.41 -0.51 -20.58
N ALA A 328 -4.29 -1.42 -19.59
CA ALA A 328 -3.64 -1.12 -18.31
C ALA A 328 -2.14 -0.84 -18.50
N GLN A 329 -1.43 -1.65 -19.30
CA GLN A 329 0.00 -1.47 -19.58
C GLN A 329 0.29 -0.19 -20.36
N GLU A 330 -0.55 0.16 -21.33
CA GLU A 330 -0.46 1.38 -22.14
C GLU A 330 -0.91 2.63 -21.37
N GLY A 331 -1.58 2.45 -20.22
CA GLY A 331 -2.13 3.54 -19.41
C GLY A 331 -3.37 4.21 -20.02
N SER A 332 -4.02 3.54 -20.97
CA SER A 332 -5.23 3.99 -21.66
C SER A 332 -6.51 3.38 -21.07
N ILE A 333 -6.42 2.66 -19.96
CA ILE A 333 -7.55 1.99 -19.35
C ILE A 333 -8.56 2.99 -18.80
N ASN A 334 -9.86 2.73 -19.05
CA ASN A 334 -10.93 3.48 -18.42
C ASN A 334 -10.88 3.27 -16.89
N PRO A 335 -10.79 4.34 -16.08
CA PRO A 335 -10.78 4.27 -14.62
C PRO A 335 -11.94 3.47 -14.00
N ASP A 336 -13.12 3.49 -14.61
CA ASP A 336 -14.28 2.75 -14.11
C ASP A 336 -14.08 1.22 -14.18
N LEU A 337 -13.21 0.75 -15.06
CA LEU A 337 -12.85 -0.67 -15.14
C LEU A 337 -11.83 -1.12 -14.07
N LEU A 338 -11.29 -0.20 -13.27
CA LEU A 338 -10.42 -0.51 -12.15
C LEU A 338 -11.19 -0.72 -10.83
N GLN A 339 -12.50 -0.77 -10.88
CA GLN A 339 -13.40 -0.91 -9.74
C GLN A 339 -14.44 -2.00 -9.96
N GLY A 340 -15.21 -2.31 -8.91
CA GLY A 340 -16.34 -3.25 -9.01
C GLY A 340 -15.96 -4.73 -9.08
N GLY A 341 -14.68 -5.07 -8.96
CA GLY A 341 -14.25 -6.46 -8.85
C GLY A 341 -14.77 -7.11 -7.57
N THR A 342 -15.24 -8.36 -7.65
CA THR A 342 -15.76 -9.12 -6.51
C THR A 342 -14.75 -10.14 -5.99
N PHE A 343 -13.82 -10.54 -6.83
CA PHE A 343 -12.74 -11.47 -6.53
C PHE A 343 -11.55 -11.18 -7.44
N THR A 344 -10.35 -11.19 -6.92
CA THR A 344 -9.14 -10.87 -7.71
C THR A 344 -8.30 -12.11 -7.95
N ILE A 345 -7.69 -12.21 -9.14
CA ILE A 345 -6.71 -13.23 -9.49
C ILE A 345 -5.38 -12.56 -9.81
N SER A 346 -4.34 -12.95 -9.06
CA SER A 346 -2.97 -12.45 -9.22
C SER A 346 -2.06 -13.61 -9.62
N ASN A 347 -1.41 -13.50 -10.79
CA ASN A 347 -0.56 -14.55 -11.33
C ASN A 347 0.91 -14.12 -11.32
N VAL A 348 1.71 -14.79 -10.48
CA VAL A 348 3.17 -14.61 -10.38
C VAL A 348 3.94 -15.86 -10.81
N GLY A 349 3.26 -16.82 -11.39
CA GLY A 349 3.85 -18.11 -11.81
C GLY A 349 4.98 -17.98 -12.83
N VAL A 350 4.95 -16.93 -13.65
CA VAL A 350 6.02 -16.65 -14.64
C VAL A 350 7.36 -16.29 -13.98
N TYR A 351 7.35 -15.89 -12.72
CA TYR A 351 8.54 -15.56 -11.93
C TYR A 351 9.09 -16.73 -11.10
N GLY A 352 8.54 -17.94 -11.27
CA GLY A 352 8.98 -19.12 -10.53
C GLY A 352 8.51 -19.19 -9.08
N VAL A 353 7.54 -18.39 -8.68
CA VAL A 353 6.99 -18.38 -7.32
C VAL A 353 6.11 -19.62 -7.12
N GLU A 354 6.45 -20.47 -6.16
CA GLU A 354 5.73 -21.71 -5.86
C GLU A 354 4.51 -21.51 -4.95
N SER A 355 4.60 -20.54 -4.04
CA SER A 355 3.50 -20.12 -3.15
C SER A 355 3.78 -18.73 -2.62
N PHE A 356 2.73 -17.95 -2.33
CA PHE A 356 2.85 -16.63 -1.70
C PHE A 356 1.57 -16.29 -0.95
N THR A 357 1.61 -15.22 -0.18
CA THR A 357 0.44 -14.68 0.52
C THR A 357 0.03 -13.39 -0.16
N PRO A 358 -0.87 -13.42 -1.16
CA PRO A 358 -1.35 -12.20 -1.78
C PRO A 358 -2.18 -11.38 -0.81
N VAL A 359 -2.06 -10.05 -0.90
CA VAL A 359 -2.85 -9.11 -0.09
C VAL A 359 -4.18 -8.84 -0.77
N ILE A 360 -5.27 -8.92 -0.01
CA ILE A 360 -6.62 -8.69 -0.53
C ILE A 360 -6.79 -7.23 -0.93
N ASN A 361 -7.50 -6.99 -2.02
CA ASN A 361 -7.89 -5.65 -2.47
C ASN A 361 -9.25 -5.27 -1.85
N PRO A 362 -9.29 -4.38 -0.84
CA PRO A 362 -10.56 -4.01 -0.21
C PRO A 362 -11.54 -3.41 -1.22
N PRO A 363 -12.85 -3.62 -1.07
CA PRO A 363 -13.57 -4.33 -0.01
C PRO A 363 -13.81 -5.82 -0.28
N GLN A 364 -13.14 -6.44 -1.24
CA GLN A 364 -13.24 -7.87 -1.55
C GLN A 364 -12.90 -8.73 -0.33
N VAL A 365 -13.50 -9.91 -0.24
CA VAL A 365 -13.25 -10.83 0.88
C VAL A 365 -12.16 -11.86 0.58
N ALA A 366 -11.75 -12.02 -0.68
CA ALA A 366 -10.76 -13.00 -1.06
C ALA A 366 -10.01 -12.63 -2.35
N LEU A 367 -8.81 -13.21 -2.50
CA LEU A 367 -7.93 -13.11 -3.65
C LEU A 367 -7.24 -14.45 -3.91
N LEU A 368 -7.19 -14.88 -5.18
CA LEU A 368 -6.49 -16.09 -5.61
C LEU A 368 -5.11 -15.73 -6.20
N GLY A 369 -4.06 -16.21 -5.59
CA GLY A 369 -2.71 -16.25 -6.13
C GLY A 369 -2.52 -17.48 -7.02
N VAL A 370 -2.00 -17.28 -8.22
CA VAL A 370 -1.61 -18.31 -9.15
C VAL A 370 -0.09 -18.40 -9.20
N CYS A 371 0.45 -19.59 -9.00
CA CYS A 371 1.88 -19.82 -8.83
C CYS A 371 2.47 -20.59 -10.02
N CYS A 372 3.78 -20.87 -9.96
CA CYS A 372 4.46 -21.57 -11.04
C CYS A 372 4.03 -23.05 -11.13
N ILE A 373 4.38 -23.67 -12.26
CA ILE A 373 4.27 -25.11 -12.47
C ILE A 373 5.59 -25.74 -12.05
N THR A 374 5.52 -26.74 -11.16
CA THR A 374 6.66 -27.53 -10.69
C THR A 374 6.41 -29.01 -10.93
N GLU A 375 7.46 -29.77 -11.23
CA GLU A 375 7.35 -31.23 -11.31
C GLU A 375 7.18 -31.82 -9.90
N ARG A 376 6.11 -32.57 -9.69
CA ARG A 376 5.86 -33.33 -8.46
C ARG A 376 5.77 -34.81 -8.73
N VAL A 377 6.06 -35.61 -7.70
CA VAL A 377 5.98 -37.05 -7.77
C VAL A 377 4.69 -37.58 -7.15
N ARG A 378 4.13 -38.64 -7.76
CA ARG A 378 3.02 -39.42 -7.19
C ARG A 378 3.23 -40.88 -7.47
N THR A 379 2.60 -41.75 -6.69
CA THR A 379 2.59 -43.19 -6.93
C THR A 379 1.31 -43.56 -7.65
N VAL A 380 1.45 -44.18 -8.83
CA VAL A 380 0.34 -44.71 -9.64
C VAL A 380 0.60 -46.18 -9.86
N ASN A 381 -0.32 -47.04 -9.44
CA ASN A 381 -0.19 -48.52 -9.55
C ASN A 381 1.15 -49.06 -9.01
N GLY A 382 1.66 -48.46 -7.90
CA GLY A 382 2.90 -48.90 -7.28
C GLY A 382 4.19 -48.35 -7.94
N GLN A 383 4.08 -47.59 -9.04
CA GLN A 383 5.21 -46.91 -9.70
C GLN A 383 5.24 -45.43 -9.39
N ILE A 384 6.45 -44.90 -9.20
CA ILE A 384 6.68 -43.47 -9.02
C ILE A 384 6.62 -42.80 -10.40
N THR A 385 5.73 -41.83 -10.56
CA THR A 385 5.59 -41.01 -11.76
C THR A 385 5.67 -39.53 -11.40
N THR A 386 6.09 -38.70 -12.34
CA THR A 386 6.03 -37.25 -12.22
C THR A 386 4.79 -36.66 -12.90
N TYR A 387 4.40 -35.47 -12.45
CA TYR A 387 3.33 -34.70 -13.08
C TYR A 387 3.58 -33.21 -12.88
N PRO A 388 3.18 -32.33 -13.82
CA PRO A 388 3.25 -30.88 -13.65
C PRO A 388 2.18 -30.42 -12.67
N ALA A 389 2.58 -29.90 -11.51
CA ALA A 389 1.69 -29.37 -10.49
C ALA A 389 1.73 -27.84 -10.51
N MET A 390 0.57 -27.19 -10.62
CA MET A 390 0.48 -25.74 -10.52
C MET A 390 -0.03 -25.31 -9.14
N GLY A 391 0.70 -24.40 -8.48
CA GLY A 391 0.35 -23.92 -7.16
C GLY A 391 -0.78 -22.87 -7.19
N LEU A 392 -1.62 -22.89 -6.15
CA LEU A 392 -2.69 -21.93 -5.89
C LEU A 392 -2.61 -21.46 -4.43
N SER A 393 -2.71 -20.17 -4.21
CA SER A 393 -2.69 -19.51 -2.90
C SER A 393 -3.95 -18.68 -2.74
N LEU A 394 -4.91 -19.09 -1.92
CA LEU A 394 -6.12 -18.34 -1.65
C LEU A 394 -5.98 -17.59 -0.34
N THR A 395 -5.94 -16.25 -0.41
CA THR A 395 -6.05 -15.40 0.78
C THR A 395 -7.50 -14.95 0.92
N TYR A 396 -8.02 -14.99 2.15
CA TYR A 396 -9.38 -14.57 2.48
C TYR A 396 -9.42 -13.85 3.83
N ASP A 397 -10.42 -12.97 3.99
CA ASP A 397 -10.68 -12.25 5.23
C ASP A 397 -11.50 -13.12 6.19
N HIS A 398 -10.86 -13.60 7.27
CA HIS A 398 -11.49 -14.50 8.23
C HIS A 398 -12.61 -13.84 9.06
N ARG A 399 -12.80 -12.52 8.92
CA ARG A 399 -13.97 -11.83 9.50
C ARG A 399 -15.23 -12.11 8.69
N ALA A 400 -15.11 -12.38 7.40
CA ALA A 400 -16.22 -12.60 6.47
C ALA A 400 -16.35 -14.06 6.03
N VAL A 401 -15.25 -14.81 5.96
CA VAL A 401 -15.19 -16.18 5.43
C VAL A 401 -14.41 -17.09 6.37
N ASP A 402 -15.02 -18.20 6.76
CA ASP A 402 -14.35 -19.22 7.57
C ASP A 402 -13.43 -20.13 6.70
N GLY A 403 -12.49 -20.81 7.38
CA GLY A 403 -11.53 -21.71 6.72
C GLY A 403 -12.17 -22.87 5.96
N ALA A 404 -13.28 -23.41 6.43
CA ALA A 404 -13.93 -24.54 5.77
C ALA A 404 -14.62 -24.16 4.44
N PRO A 405 -15.38 -23.05 4.30
CA PRO A 405 -15.83 -22.54 3.01
C PRO A 405 -14.68 -22.26 2.03
N ALA A 406 -13.61 -21.58 2.49
CA ALA A 406 -12.43 -21.29 1.69
C ALA A 406 -11.74 -22.57 1.16
N SER A 407 -11.61 -23.59 2.02
CA SER A 407 -11.03 -24.89 1.63
C SER A 407 -11.93 -25.65 0.64
N ARG A 408 -13.26 -25.58 0.80
CA ARG A 408 -14.19 -26.20 -0.17
C ARG A 408 -14.10 -25.55 -1.54
N PHE A 409 -14.02 -24.23 -1.60
CA PHE A 409 -13.80 -23.50 -2.85
C PHE A 409 -12.50 -23.94 -3.54
N LEU A 410 -11.38 -23.99 -2.81
CA LEU A 410 -10.11 -24.46 -3.38
C LEU A 410 -10.21 -25.89 -3.90
N LYS A 411 -10.85 -26.79 -3.16
CA LYS A 411 -11.06 -28.16 -3.57
C LYS A 411 -11.86 -28.25 -4.88
N ASP A 412 -12.95 -27.49 -4.97
CA ASP A 412 -13.81 -27.49 -6.15
C ASP A 412 -13.10 -26.83 -7.34
N LEU A 413 -12.29 -25.78 -7.11
CA LEU A 413 -11.47 -25.15 -8.15
C LEU A 413 -10.39 -26.10 -8.67
N VAL A 414 -9.68 -26.82 -7.78
CA VAL A 414 -8.72 -27.86 -8.16
C VAL A 414 -9.41 -28.92 -9.03
N THR A 415 -10.56 -29.43 -8.59
CA THR A 415 -11.33 -30.42 -9.34
C THR A 415 -11.75 -29.90 -10.72
N ALA A 416 -12.20 -28.63 -10.79
CA ALA A 416 -12.60 -27.98 -12.06
C ALA A 416 -11.42 -27.82 -13.02
N LEU A 417 -10.23 -27.47 -12.52
CA LEU A 417 -9.02 -27.33 -13.33
C LEU A 417 -8.47 -28.69 -13.79
N GLU A 418 -8.48 -29.70 -12.93
CA GLU A 418 -8.07 -31.08 -13.27
C GLU A 418 -9.05 -31.78 -14.22
N GLN A 419 -10.31 -31.35 -14.27
CA GLN A 419 -11.36 -31.86 -15.15
C GLN A 419 -11.87 -30.76 -16.10
N PHE A 420 -10.97 -29.94 -16.60
CA PHE A 420 -11.32 -28.69 -17.32
C PHE A 420 -12.17 -28.92 -18.57
N ASP A 421 -11.94 -30.01 -19.28
CA ASP A 421 -12.73 -30.41 -20.44
C ASP A 421 -14.21 -30.67 -20.11
N LEU A 422 -14.51 -31.17 -18.90
CA LEU A 422 -15.88 -31.34 -18.43
C LEU A 422 -16.52 -29.99 -18.04
N LEU A 423 -15.74 -29.07 -17.51
CA LEU A 423 -16.22 -27.72 -17.15
C LEU A 423 -16.70 -26.91 -18.36
N LEU A 424 -16.20 -27.21 -19.56
CA LEU A 424 -16.62 -26.55 -20.80
C LEU A 424 -18.02 -26.95 -21.29
N ILE A 425 -18.58 -28.06 -20.77
CA ILE A 425 -19.88 -28.60 -21.18
C ILE A 425 -21.02 -28.01 -20.33
N GLY A 426 -20.75 -27.59 -19.12
CA GLY A 426 -21.71 -26.97 -18.19
C GLY A 426 -21.54 -25.48 -18.08
#